data_eeae2ebc2079a0db6ae5c7f1e5f2dd4d
#
_entry.id   eeae2ebc2079a0db6ae5c7f1e5f2dd4d
#
_cell.length_a   1.000
_cell.length_b   1.000
_cell.length_c   1.000
_cell.angle_alpha   90.00
_cell.angle_beta   90.00
_cell.angle_gamma   90.00
#
_symmetry.space_group_name_H-M   'P 1'
#
loop_
_entity.id
_entity.type
_entity.pdbx_description
1 polymer ?
#
loop_
_entity_poly.entity_id
_entity_poly.type
_entity_poly.pdbx_seq_one_letter_code
_entity_poly.pdbx_strand_id
1 'polypeptide(L)'
;MTTIGTPFSPSATKVLLLGSGELGKEVVIELQRLGVEVIACDRYANAPAMQVADRSYTFSMLDAVELRRIIELEQPHYVVPEIEAIATQTLVELEAEGINVVPSARAAQLTMN
;
A
#
# COMPACT_ATOMS: atom_id res chain seq x y z
N MET A 1 19.38 13.23 0.41
CA MET A 1 19.29 11.78 0.11
C MET A 1 18.35 11.11 1.10
N THR A 2 17.46 10.30 0.59
CA THR A 2 16.53 9.56 1.46
C THR A 2 17.24 8.34 2.04
N THR A 3 17.18 8.18 3.35
CA THR A 3 17.72 6.99 4.01
C THR A 3 16.63 5.94 4.14
N ILE A 4 16.90 4.73 3.68
CA ILE A 4 16.01 3.60 3.81
C ILE A 4 16.47 2.78 5.02
N GLY A 5 15.56 2.60 5.98
CA GLY A 5 15.86 1.86 7.20
C GLY A 5 15.83 0.34 6.97
N THR A 6 16.14 -0.40 8.00
CA THR A 6 16.15 -1.86 7.98
C THR A 6 14.73 -2.41 8.16
N PRO A 7 14.25 -3.33 7.30
CA PRO A 7 12.95 -3.96 7.49
C PRO A 7 12.81 -4.60 8.87
N PHE A 8 11.59 -4.60 9.38
CA PHE A 8 11.24 -5.13 10.70
C PHE A 8 11.94 -4.44 11.87
N SER A 9 12.41 -3.22 11.67
CA SER A 9 13.05 -2.42 12.72
C SER A 9 12.30 -1.09 12.86
N PRO A 10 12.56 -0.34 13.97
CA PRO A 10 11.94 0.99 14.13
C PRO A 10 12.29 1.98 13.03
N SER A 11 13.40 1.76 12.33
CA SER A 11 13.83 2.63 11.23
C SER A 11 13.32 2.20 9.86
N ALA A 12 12.51 1.13 9.79
CA ALA A 12 12.04 0.58 8.51
C ALA A 12 11.25 1.60 7.69
N THR A 13 11.51 1.64 6.39
CA THR A 13 10.64 2.33 5.44
C THR A 13 9.57 1.34 5.02
N LYS A 14 8.30 1.67 5.26
CA LYS A 14 7.17 0.80 4.98
C LYS A 14 6.37 1.28 3.80
N VAL A 15 6.04 0.35 2.90
CA VAL A 15 5.14 0.59 1.77
C VAL A 15 3.95 -0.34 1.89
N LEU A 16 2.75 0.21 1.78
CA LEU A 16 1.52 -0.56 1.77
C LEU A 16 0.95 -0.54 0.36
N LEU A 17 0.80 -1.74 -0.22
CA LEU A 17 0.33 -1.94 -1.59
C LEU A 17 -1.15 -2.29 -1.56
N LEU A 18 -1.98 -1.53 -2.25
CA LEU A 18 -3.41 -1.78 -2.38
C LEU A 18 -3.70 -2.42 -3.73
N GLY A 19 -4.02 -3.70 -3.68
CA GLY A 19 -4.07 -4.57 -4.85
C GLY A 19 -2.76 -5.33 -4.97
N SER A 20 -2.85 -6.66 -5.13
CA SER A 20 -1.69 -7.52 -5.01
C SER A 20 -1.62 -8.55 -6.14
N GLY A 21 -1.93 -8.12 -7.38
CA GLY A 21 -1.85 -8.96 -8.56
C GLY A 21 -0.42 -9.22 -9.02
N GLU A 22 -0.26 -9.69 -10.26
CA GLU A 22 1.05 -10.04 -10.79
C GLU A 22 1.98 -8.82 -10.92
N LEU A 23 1.46 -7.69 -11.34
CA LEU A 23 2.24 -6.46 -11.42
C LEU A 23 2.63 -6.01 -10.00
N GLY A 24 1.72 -6.13 -9.05
CA GLY A 24 2.00 -5.85 -7.65
C GLY A 24 3.13 -6.70 -7.11
N LYS A 25 3.18 -7.98 -7.48
CA LYS A 25 4.26 -8.88 -7.09
C LYS A 25 5.63 -8.38 -7.57
N GLU A 26 5.72 -7.90 -8.81
CA GLU A 26 6.95 -7.33 -9.34
C GLU A 26 7.35 -6.08 -8.55
N VAL A 27 6.40 -5.23 -8.19
CA VAL A 27 6.65 -4.04 -7.38
C VAL A 27 7.21 -4.44 -6.01
N VAL A 28 6.62 -5.43 -5.36
CA VAL A 28 7.09 -5.91 -4.05
C VAL A 28 8.54 -6.39 -4.14
N ILE A 29 8.85 -7.19 -5.15
CA ILE A 29 10.21 -7.72 -5.32
C ILE A 29 11.22 -6.58 -5.47
N GLU A 30 10.92 -5.59 -6.29
CA GLU A 30 11.83 -4.46 -6.49
C GLU A 30 12.00 -3.62 -5.22
N LEU A 31 10.92 -3.39 -4.48
CA LEU A 31 11.00 -2.66 -3.22
C LEU A 31 11.83 -3.41 -2.19
N GLN A 32 11.67 -4.74 -2.11
CA GLN A 32 12.46 -5.55 -1.19
C GLN A 32 13.95 -5.55 -1.54
N ARG A 33 14.29 -5.45 -2.81
CA ARG A 33 15.68 -5.30 -3.24
C ARG A 33 16.31 -4.02 -2.71
N LEU A 34 15.49 -3.01 -2.48
CA LEU A 34 15.93 -1.73 -1.91
C LEU A 34 15.91 -1.72 -0.38
N GLY A 35 15.51 -2.82 0.25
CA GLY A 35 15.43 -2.92 1.70
C GLY A 35 14.16 -2.34 2.30
N VAL A 36 13.11 -2.19 1.51
CA VAL A 36 11.81 -1.65 1.96
C VAL A 36 10.96 -2.79 2.54
N GLU A 37 10.28 -2.51 3.65
CA GLU A 37 9.30 -3.42 4.23
C GLU A 37 7.98 -3.23 3.52
N VAL A 38 7.39 -4.31 2.97
CA VAL A 38 6.19 -4.21 2.14
C VAL A 38 5.03 -4.99 2.73
N ILE A 39 3.88 -4.32 2.80
CA ILE A 39 2.61 -4.90 3.23
C ILE A 39 1.70 -4.98 2.01
N ALA A 40 1.24 -6.16 1.64
CA ALA A 40 0.38 -6.39 0.49
C ALA A 40 -1.07 -6.59 0.92
N CYS A 41 -1.99 -5.86 0.31
CA CYS A 41 -3.41 -5.93 0.61
C CYS A 41 -4.20 -6.27 -0.66
N ASP A 42 -5.21 -7.13 -0.51
CA ASP A 42 -6.16 -7.42 -1.58
C ASP A 42 -7.45 -7.97 -0.97
N ARG A 43 -8.46 -8.13 -1.82
CA ARG A 43 -9.77 -8.64 -1.40
C ARG A 43 -9.81 -10.16 -1.23
N TYR A 44 -8.79 -10.87 -1.68
CA TYR A 44 -8.71 -12.33 -1.54
C TYR A 44 -7.35 -12.75 -1.01
N ALA A 45 -7.33 -13.89 -0.31
CA ALA A 45 -6.10 -14.40 0.29
C ALA A 45 -5.17 -14.99 -0.78
N ASN A 46 -3.88 -14.97 -0.49
CA ASN A 46 -2.84 -15.55 -1.33
C ASN A 46 -2.75 -14.94 -2.73
N ALA A 47 -3.10 -13.67 -2.86
CA ALA A 47 -2.88 -12.93 -4.10
C ALA A 47 -1.38 -12.94 -4.44
N PRO A 48 -1.00 -12.81 -5.74
CA PRO A 48 0.41 -12.94 -6.15
C PRO A 48 1.41 -12.13 -5.32
N ALA A 49 1.15 -10.86 -5.08
CA ALA A 49 2.06 -10.03 -4.30
C ALA A 49 2.14 -10.45 -2.83
N MET A 50 1.08 -11.04 -2.27
CA MET A 50 1.08 -11.54 -0.90
C MET A 50 2.06 -12.70 -0.70
N GLN A 51 2.37 -13.42 -1.76
CA GLN A 51 3.28 -14.56 -1.70
C GLN A 51 4.72 -14.15 -1.42
N VAL A 52 5.07 -12.90 -1.70
CA VAL A 52 6.43 -12.39 -1.54
C VAL A 52 6.54 -11.22 -0.56
N ALA A 53 5.43 -10.59 -0.19
CA ALA A 53 5.43 -9.48 0.76
C ALA A 53 5.83 -9.93 2.16
N ASP A 54 6.25 -8.98 2.98
CA ASP A 54 6.64 -9.25 4.37
C ASP A 54 5.44 -9.63 5.23
N ARG A 55 4.26 -9.05 4.94
CA ARG A 55 2.98 -9.47 5.51
C ARG A 55 1.85 -9.00 4.63
N SER A 56 0.65 -9.48 4.91
CA SER A 56 -0.50 -9.18 4.07
C SER A 56 -1.79 -9.06 4.88
N TYR A 57 -2.76 -8.37 4.29
CA TYR A 57 -4.11 -8.25 4.85
C TYR A 57 -5.12 -8.50 3.74
N THR A 58 -6.18 -9.23 4.09
CA THR A 58 -7.26 -9.55 3.15
C THR A 58 -8.52 -8.80 3.57
N PHE A 59 -8.95 -7.85 2.74
CA PHE A 59 -10.19 -7.09 2.96
C PHE A 59 -10.60 -6.43 1.65
N SER A 60 -11.86 -5.97 1.56
CA SER A 60 -12.31 -5.25 0.38
C SER A 60 -11.62 -3.90 0.27
N MET A 61 -10.98 -3.63 -0.84
CA MET A 61 -10.33 -2.33 -1.09
C MET A 61 -11.35 -1.19 -1.16
N LEU A 62 -12.65 -1.51 -1.31
CA LEU A 62 -13.74 -0.54 -1.30
C LEU A 62 -14.27 -0.25 0.10
N ASP A 63 -13.82 -1.00 1.10
CA ASP A 63 -14.24 -0.83 2.49
C ASP A 63 -13.42 0.28 3.14
N ALA A 64 -14.00 1.47 3.23
CA ALA A 64 -13.33 2.65 3.76
C ALA A 64 -12.89 2.48 5.22
N VAL A 65 -13.69 1.81 6.02
CA VAL A 65 -13.39 1.60 7.45
C VAL A 65 -12.17 0.68 7.61
N GLU A 66 -12.16 -0.44 6.90
CA GLU A 66 -11.05 -1.39 6.96
C GLU A 66 -9.78 -0.79 6.37
N LEU A 67 -9.88 -0.07 5.26
CA LEU A 67 -8.74 0.59 4.64
C LEU A 67 -8.08 1.57 5.62
N ARG A 68 -8.87 2.41 6.25
CA ARG A 68 -8.36 3.35 7.24
C ARG A 68 -7.75 2.63 8.44
N ARG A 69 -8.41 1.58 8.93
CA ARG A 69 -7.92 0.81 10.08
C ARG A 69 -6.54 0.21 9.81
N ILE A 70 -6.35 -0.40 8.64
CA ILE A 70 -5.08 -1.03 8.28
C ILE A 70 -3.98 0.02 8.11
N ILE A 71 -4.28 1.14 7.47
CA ILE A 71 -3.30 2.21 7.28
C ILE A 71 -2.90 2.80 8.64
N GLU A 72 -3.85 3.02 9.54
CA GLU A 72 -3.54 3.53 10.89
C GLU A 72 -2.75 2.51 11.71
N LEU A 73 -3.05 1.22 11.57
CA LEU A 73 -2.33 0.16 12.27
C LEU A 73 -0.88 0.06 11.81
N GLU A 74 -0.65 0.08 10.51
CA GLU A 74 0.68 -0.11 9.93
C GLU A 74 1.51 1.16 9.88
N GLN A 75 0.87 2.31 9.78
CA GLN A 75 1.54 3.60 9.64
C GLN A 75 2.60 3.58 8.53
N PRO A 76 2.21 3.22 7.29
CA PRO A 76 3.18 3.14 6.20
C PRO A 76 3.70 4.52 5.82
N HIS A 77 4.92 4.57 5.32
CA HIS A 77 5.50 5.81 4.77
C HIS A 77 4.88 6.13 3.42
N TYR A 78 4.51 5.10 2.65
CA TYR A 78 3.90 5.27 1.33
C TYR A 78 2.78 4.26 1.15
N VAL A 79 1.69 4.71 0.51
CA VAL A 79 0.58 3.85 0.10
C VAL A 79 0.53 3.86 -1.43
N VAL A 80 0.59 2.69 -2.03
CA VAL A 80 0.63 2.53 -3.49
C VAL A 80 -0.62 1.80 -3.97
N PRO A 81 -1.61 2.54 -4.53
CA PRO A 81 -2.77 1.89 -5.14
C PRO A 81 -2.36 1.28 -6.49
N GLU A 82 -2.64 0.00 -6.66
CA GLU A 82 -2.28 -0.75 -7.85
C GLU A 82 -3.51 -1.12 -8.67
N ILE A 83 -4.69 -1.14 -8.05
CA ILE A 83 -5.96 -1.44 -8.72
C ILE A 83 -6.91 -0.25 -8.66
N GLU A 84 -7.94 -0.26 -9.52
CA GLU A 84 -8.90 0.85 -9.60
C GLU A 84 -10.02 0.74 -8.56
N ALA A 85 -10.39 -0.47 -8.16
CA ALA A 85 -11.50 -0.72 -7.24
C ALA A 85 -11.08 -0.46 -5.79
N ILE A 86 -10.86 0.80 -5.44
CA ILE A 86 -10.39 1.24 -4.13
C ILE A 86 -11.31 2.35 -3.61
N ALA A 87 -11.41 2.47 -2.27
CA ALA A 87 -12.12 3.57 -1.62
C ALA A 87 -11.33 4.87 -1.80
N THR A 88 -11.39 5.43 -3.01
CA THR A 88 -10.56 6.56 -3.44
C THR A 88 -10.75 7.80 -2.56
N GLN A 89 -12.00 8.07 -2.16
CA GLN A 89 -12.28 9.22 -1.30
C GLN A 89 -11.55 9.10 0.06
N THR A 90 -11.49 7.88 0.60
CA THR A 90 -10.75 7.64 1.85
C THR A 90 -9.26 7.92 1.65
N LEU A 91 -8.70 7.55 0.51
CA LEU A 91 -7.29 7.85 0.22
C LEU A 91 -7.05 9.35 0.12
N VAL A 92 -7.98 10.10 -0.48
CA VAL A 92 -7.88 11.56 -0.55
C VAL A 92 -7.88 12.16 0.84
N GLU A 93 -8.74 11.68 1.73
CA GLU A 93 -8.79 12.13 3.11
C GLU A 93 -7.51 11.81 3.88
N LEU A 94 -6.99 10.60 3.72
CA LEU A 94 -5.75 10.18 4.37
C LEU A 94 -4.55 10.99 3.85
N GLU A 95 -4.52 11.29 2.56
CA GLU A 95 -3.47 12.12 1.98
C GLU A 95 -3.50 13.52 2.59
N ALA A 96 -4.69 14.08 2.80
CA ALA A 96 -4.86 15.37 3.46
C ALA A 96 -4.40 15.33 4.91
N GLU A 97 -4.41 14.15 5.55
CA GLU A 97 -3.95 13.93 6.92
C GLU A 97 -2.43 13.64 7.00
N GLY A 98 -1.73 13.66 5.87
CA GLY A 98 -0.29 13.49 5.85
C GLY A 98 0.22 12.14 5.35
N ILE A 99 -0.65 11.23 4.93
CA ILE A 99 -0.25 9.95 4.35
C ILE A 99 0.23 10.16 2.91
N ASN A 100 1.38 9.63 2.57
CA ASN A 100 1.94 9.74 1.21
C ASN A 100 1.35 8.66 0.31
N VAL A 101 0.49 9.06 -0.60
CA VAL A 101 -0.09 8.16 -1.61
C VAL A 101 0.63 8.36 -2.93
N VAL A 102 1.10 7.28 -3.55
CA VAL A 102 1.90 7.33 -4.79
C VAL A 102 1.30 6.38 -5.82
N PRO A 103 0.82 6.87 -6.95
CA PRO A 103 0.63 8.28 -7.28
C PRO A 103 -0.36 8.95 -6.34
N SER A 104 -0.44 10.27 -6.33
CA SER A 104 -1.32 10.96 -5.38
C SER A 104 -2.76 10.49 -5.53
N ALA A 105 -3.49 10.43 -4.40
CA ALA A 105 -4.88 9.98 -4.41
C ALA A 105 -5.75 10.85 -5.31
N ARG A 106 -5.47 12.15 -5.35
CA ARG A 106 -6.19 13.08 -6.20
C ARG A 106 -5.96 12.79 -7.68
N ALA A 107 -4.70 12.49 -8.08
CA ALA A 107 -4.38 12.15 -9.46
C ALA A 107 -5.07 10.84 -9.86
N ALA A 108 -5.06 9.84 -8.98
CA ALA A 108 -5.74 8.58 -9.22
C ALA A 108 -7.25 8.78 -9.39
N GLN A 109 -7.86 9.63 -8.57
CA GLN A 109 -9.28 9.95 -8.66
C GLN A 109 -9.63 10.57 -10.01
N LEU A 110 -8.80 11.48 -10.51
CA LEU A 110 -9.03 12.13 -11.81
C LEU A 110 -8.91 11.17 -12.98
N THR A 111 -8.03 10.17 -12.90
CA THR A 111 -7.83 9.22 -13.98
C THR A 111 -8.86 8.08 -13.97
N MET A 112 -9.46 7.80 -12.83
CA MET A 112 -10.43 6.71 -12.69
C MET A 112 -11.86 7.11 -13.07
N ASN A 113 -12.12 8.37 -13.27
CA ASN A 113 -13.47 8.87 -13.61
C ASN A 113 -13.66 9.06 -15.13
#